data_9e0e8be6bc44ebd9d921d1484bd4b127
#
_entry.id   9e0e8be6bc44ebd9d921d1484bd4b127
#
_cell.length_a   1.000
_cell.length_b   1.000
_cell.length_c   1.000
_cell.angle_alpha   90.00
_cell.angle_beta   90.00
_cell.angle_gamma   90.00
#
_symmetry.space_group_name_H-M   'P 1'
#
loop_
_entity.id
_entity.type
_entity.pdbx_description
1 polymer ?
#
loop_
_entity_poly.entity_id
_entity_poly.type
_entity_poly.pdbx_seq_one_letter_code
_entity_poly.pdbx_strand_id
1 'polypeptide(L)'
;EGVKSVADIADIMLPHLGANTYEANQMAARRAAEELIDLDERGSTAYIVNRDIPEGLDKAYCDLAFYLARLTRAIAGIGAPIKMIETSFYGELEPYAKWLLISVLSGLWKGFDRLNDYKSAVKFLKEMGIEYVNRQVDPEKGFHNSLTLDLIVEESGNRLQRTSIRGTVTESRLMVSRINEFDRLYVEPSGSMLFCIYDDRPGVIATVSRRLADLGINIEDIRNPHDSKTNRSLLIFKLNRPVDEETVRSIGDEISAISAISVSLE
;
A
#
# COMPACT_ATOMS: atom_id res chain seq x y z
N GLU A 1 -33.19 -41.62 12.49
CA GLU A 1 -32.42 -41.19 13.69
C GLU A 1 -32.61 -39.66 13.82
N GLY A 2 -33.28 -39.25 14.92
CA GLY A 2 -33.56 -37.82 15.17
C GLY A 2 -32.28 -37.07 15.54
N VAL A 3 -32.16 -35.85 15.07
CA VAL A 3 -31.05 -34.94 15.43
C VAL A 3 -31.13 -34.69 16.93
N LYS A 4 -30.14 -35.17 17.70
CA LYS A 4 -30.04 -34.88 19.14
C LYS A 4 -29.75 -33.40 19.37
N SER A 5 -30.44 -32.76 20.29
CA SER A 5 -30.13 -31.40 20.70
C SER A 5 -28.83 -31.35 21.52
N VAL A 6 -28.20 -30.19 21.67
CA VAL A 6 -27.02 -30.05 22.52
C VAL A 6 -27.34 -30.43 23.96
N ALA A 7 -28.56 -30.17 24.41
CA ALA A 7 -29.02 -30.55 25.74
C ALA A 7 -29.06 -32.12 25.99
N ASP A 8 -29.20 -32.89 24.91
CA ASP A 8 -29.26 -34.35 24.99
C ASP A 8 -27.89 -35.03 25.11
N ILE A 9 -26.81 -34.27 24.84
CA ILE A 9 -25.43 -34.80 24.79
C ILE A 9 -24.48 -34.09 25.77
N ALA A 10 -24.90 -32.99 26.40
CA ALA A 10 -24.08 -32.24 27.34
C ALA A 10 -24.25 -32.77 28.77
N ASP A 11 -23.14 -33.10 29.44
CA ASP A 11 -23.17 -33.52 30.86
C ASP A 11 -23.44 -32.33 31.80
N ILE A 12 -23.03 -31.12 31.41
CA ILE A 12 -23.24 -29.90 32.18
C ILE A 12 -23.59 -28.77 31.20
N MET A 13 -24.64 -28.02 31.49
CA MET A 13 -25.01 -26.80 30.77
C MET A 13 -24.92 -25.63 31.71
N LEU A 14 -24.11 -24.66 31.33
CA LEU A 14 -23.98 -23.37 32.05
C LEU A 14 -24.59 -22.24 31.22
N PRO A 15 -25.10 -21.19 31.83
CA PRO A 15 -25.52 -19.98 31.14
C PRO A 15 -24.28 -19.33 30.48
N HIS A 16 -24.52 -18.43 29.51
CA HIS A 16 -23.44 -17.70 28.82
C HIS A 16 -22.61 -16.92 29.85
N LEU A 17 -21.41 -17.41 30.17
CA LEU A 17 -20.50 -16.84 31.16
C LEU A 17 -19.30 -16.11 30.51
N GLY A 18 -19.29 -15.94 29.20
CA GLY A 18 -18.24 -15.22 28.47
C GLY A 18 -18.11 -13.78 29.01
N ALA A 19 -16.88 -13.33 29.19
CA ALA A 19 -16.50 -11.99 29.64
C ALA A 19 -17.11 -11.58 31.02
N ASN A 20 -17.35 -12.51 31.90
CA ASN A 20 -18.00 -12.27 33.20
C ASN A 20 -17.02 -11.99 34.34
N THR A 21 -15.71 -11.96 34.07
CA THR A 21 -14.68 -11.56 35.03
C THR A 21 -14.09 -10.19 34.69
N TYR A 22 -13.54 -9.53 35.70
CA TYR A 22 -12.86 -8.24 35.53
C TYR A 22 -11.73 -8.30 34.50
N GLU A 23 -10.91 -9.37 34.60
CA GLU A 23 -9.78 -9.62 33.71
C GLU A 23 -10.24 -9.85 32.24
N ALA A 24 -11.29 -10.61 32.04
CA ALA A 24 -11.86 -10.85 30.70
C ALA A 24 -12.37 -9.57 30.06
N ASN A 25 -13.05 -8.72 30.87
CA ASN A 25 -13.51 -7.41 30.40
C ASN A 25 -12.36 -6.45 30.09
N GLN A 26 -11.32 -6.42 30.93
CA GLN A 26 -10.10 -5.64 30.64
C GLN A 26 -9.41 -6.11 29.35
N MET A 27 -9.23 -7.41 29.18
CA MET A 27 -8.62 -7.97 27.97
C MET A 27 -9.45 -7.65 26.71
N ALA A 28 -10.77 -7.78 26.79
CA ALA A 28 -11.66 -7.45 25.68
C ALA A 28 -11.57 -5.97 25.30
N ALA A 29 -11.60 -5.08 26.28
CA ALA A 29 -11.51 -3.63 26.06
C ALA A 29 -10.12 -3.24 25.46
N ARG A 30 -9.05 -3.82 26.02
CA ARG A 30 -7.68 -3.59 25.51
C ARG A 30 -7.54 -4.07 24.07
N ARG A 31 -7.99 -5.28 23.77
CA ARG A 31 -7.92 -5.86 22.42
C ARG A 31 -8.74 -5.05 21.43
N ALA A 32 -9.95 -4.62 21.80
CA ALA A 32 -10.76 -3.74 20.95
C ALA A 32 -10.05 -2.41 20.65
N ALA A 33 -9.37 -1.82 21.64
CA ALA A 33 -8.59 -0.60 21.44
C ALA A 33 -7.37 -0.85 20.52
N GLU A 34 -6.65 -1.95 20.70
CA GLU A 34 -5.53 -2.34 19.85
C GLU A 34 -6.00 -2.57 18.38
N GLU A 35 -7.14 -3.24 18.19
CA GLU A 35 -7.74 -3.46 16.87
C GLU A 35 -8.19 -2.16 16.19
N LEU A 36 -8.71 -1.19 16.96
CA LEU A 36 -9.06 0.15 16.47
C LEU A 36 -7.81 0.95 16.06
N ILE A 37 -6.73 0.87 16.85
CA ILE A 37 -5.45 1.50 16.52
C ILE A 37 -4.86 0.86 15.26
N ASP A 38 -4.88 -0.47 15.17
CA ASP A 38 -4.40 -1.19 13.97
C ASP A 38 -5.22 -0.82 12.72
N LEU A 39 -6.53 -0.58 12.86
CA LEU A 39 -7.36 -0.09 11.77
C LEU A 39 -6.96 1.34 11.35
N ASP A 40 -6.79 2.23 12.32
CA ASP A 40 -6.51 3.66 12.06
C ASP A 40 -5.09 3.88 11.53
N GLU A 41 -4.08 3.31 12.21
CA GLU A 41 -2.67 3.55 11.88
C GLU A 41 -2.16 2.68 10.73
N ARG A 42 -2.54 1.40 10.71
CA ARG A 42 -2.04 0.39 9.75
C ARG A 42 -3.06 0.01 8.69
N GLY A 43 -4.29 0.48 8.84
CA GLY A 43 -5.39 0.15 7.96
C GLY A 43 -5.77 -1.34 7.97
N SER A 44 -5.47 -2.05 9.06
CA SER A 44 -5.83 -3.46 9.21
C SER A 44 -7.34 -3.63 9.21
N THR A 45 -7.87 -4.47 8.32
CA THR A 45 -9.31 -4.79 8.25
C THR A 45 -9.63 -6.17 8.81
N ALA A 46 -8.66 -6.83 9.48
CA ALA A 46 -8.77 -8.22 9.93
C ALA A 46 -9.97 -8.48 10.84
N TYR A 47 -10.37 -7.47 11.62
CA TYR A 47 -11.39 -7.60 12.65
C TYR A 47 -12.71 -6.90 12.34
N ILE A 48 -12.88 -6.39 11.11
CA ILE A 48 -14.12 -5.73 10.67
C ILE A 48 -15.16 -6.80 10.35
N VAL A 49 -16.17 -6.97 11.22
CA VAL A 49 -17.19 -8.00 11.11
C VAL A 49 -18.28 -7.64 10.07
N ASN A 50 -18.56 -6.38 9.90
CA ASN A 50 -19.65 -5.87 9.03
C ASN A 50 -19.17 -5.50 7.61
N ARG A 51 -17.98 -5.93 7.22
CA ARG A 51 -17.45 -5.79 5.88
C ARG A 51 -17.17 -7.16 5.29
N ASP A 52 -18.09 -7.66 4.50
CA ASP A 52 -17.91 -8.90 3.76
C ASP A 52 -16.98 -8.65 2.58
N ILE A 53 -15.79 -9.22 2.63
CA ILE A 53 -14.93 -9.31 1.45
C ILE A 53 -15.62 -10.28 0.49
N PRO A 54 -15.79 -9.93 -0.80
CA PRO A 54 -16.41 -10.82 -1.76
C PRO A 54 -15.77 -12.20 -1.77
N GLU A 55 -16.61 -13.24 -1.82
CA GLU A 55 -16.11 -14.61 -1.94
C GLU A 55 -15.16 -14.72 -3.14
N GLY A 56 -14.02 -15.39 -2.95
CA GLY A 56 -12.98 -15.55 -3.96
C GLY A 56 -11.94 -14.42 -4.01
N LEU A 57 -12.14 -13.28 -3.33
CA LEU A 57 -11.11 -12.25 -3.21
C LEU A 57 -10.21 -12.51 -2.01
N ASP A 58 -8.92 -12.75 -2.26
CA ASP A 58 -7.93 -12.80 -1.18
C ASP A 58 -7.74 -11.39 -0.59
N LYS A 59 -7.88 -11.28 0.72
CA LYS A 59 -7.69 -10.06 1.50
C LYS A 59 -6.34 -9.38 1.23
N ALA A 60 -5.30 -10.14 0.98
CA ALA A 60 -3.97 -9.60 0.69
C ALA A 60 -3.98 -8.61 -0.49
N TYR A 61 -4.91 -8.75 -1.45
CA TYR A 61 -5.04 -7.77 -2.55
C TYR A 61 -5.72 -6.47 -2.12
N CYS A 62 -6.56 -6.49 -1.09
CA CYS A 62 -7.08 -5.26 -0.49
C CYS A 62 -5.96 -4.47 0.20
N ASP A 63 -5.12 -5.17 0.95
CA ASP A 63 -3.96 -4.57 1.62
C ASP A 63 -2.92 -4.11 0.59
N LEU A 64 -2.66 -4.89 -0.47
CA LEU A 64 -1.82 -4.48 -1.59
C LEU A 64 -2.33 -3.17 -2.22
N ALA A 65 -3.62 -3.09 -2.55
CA ALA A 65 -4.21 -1.89 -3.16
C ALA A 65 -4.01 -0.65 -2.26
N PHE A 66 -4.17 -0.82 -0.95
CA PHE A 66 -3.97 0.23 0.03
C PHE A 66 -2.51 0.70 0.09
N TYR A 67 -1.55 -0.22 0.24
CA TYR A 67 -0.13 0.15 0.34
C TYR A 67 0.42 0.69 -0.98
N LEU A 68 -0.03 0.17 -2.13
CA LEU A 68 0.32 0.75 -3.42
C LEU A 68 -0.20 2.19 -3.54
N ALA A 69 -1.41 2.47 -3.05
CA ALA A 69 -1.96 3.81 -3.07
C ALA A 69 -1.14 4.78 -2.21
N ARG A 70 -0.78 4.39 -0.98
CA ARG A 70 0.10 5.18 -0.12
C ARG A 70 1.46 5.46 -0.77
N LEU A 71 2.09 4.41 -1.32
CA LEU A 71 3.38 4.54 -1.98
C LEU A 71 3.30 5.42 -3.23
N THR A 72 2.29 5.20 -4.08
CA THR A 72 2.09 6.02 -5.29
C THR A 72 1.87 7.48 -4.93
N ARG A 73 1.08 7.74 -3.87
CA ARG A 73 0.84 9.10 -3.37
C ARG A 73 2.12 9.78 -2.88
N ALA A 74 2.96 9.04 -2.15
CA ALA A 74 4.23 9.56 -1.65
C ALA A 74 5.18 9.91 -2.80
N ILE A 75 5.30 9.04 -3.82
CA ILE A 75 6.16 9.26 -4.99
C ILE A 75 5.62 10.38 -5.88
N ALA A 76 4.31 10.48 -6.04
CA ALA A 76 3.67 11.55 -6.82
C ALA A 76 3.71 12.92 -6.13
N GLY A 77 4.06 12.98 -4.83
CA GLY A 77 4.07 14.19 -4.03
C GLY A 77 2.79 14.36 -3.20
N ILE A 78 2.94 14.30 -1.87
CA ILE A 78 1.81 14.28 -0.91
C ILE A 78 0.88 15.50 -1.06
N GLY A 79 1.43 16.69 -1.36
CA GLY A 79 0.68 17.93 -1.53
C GLY A 79 0.12 18.17 -2.93
N ALA A 80 0.55 17.41 -3.95
CA ALA A 80 0.14 17.66 -5.33
C ALA A 80 -1.34 17.33 -5.55
N PRO A 81 -2.14 18.20 -6.22
CA PRO A 81 -3.54 17.93 -6.54
C PRO A 81 -3.68 16.73 -7.49
N ILE A 82 -4.45 15.73 -7.08
CA ILE A 82 -4.77 14.60 -7.95
C ILE A 82 -5.84 15.03 -8.93
N LYS A 83 -5.60 14.80 -10.23
CA LYS A 83 -6.57 15.07 -11.31
C LYS A 83 -7.26 13.82 -11.81
N MET A 84 -6.52 12.70 -11.86
CA MET A 84 -7.04 11.43 -12.35
C MET A 84 -6.42 10.25 -11.61
N ILE A 85 -7.21 9.23 -11.40
CA ILE A 85 -6.81 7.92 -10.89
C ILE A 85 -7.16 6.90 -11.95
N GLU A 86 -6.17 6.13 -12.38
CA GLU A 86 -6.41 5.00 -13.28
C GLU A 86 -5.97 3.71 -12.59
N THR A 87 -6.79 2.69 -12.67
CA THR A 87 -6.49 1.36 -12.15
C THR A 87 -6.54 0.33 -13.26
N SER A 88 -5.75 -0.73 -13.12
CA SER A 88 -5.83 -1.91 -13.98
C SER A 88 -5.70 -3.14 -13.09
N PHE A 89 -6.70 -4.01 -13.11
CA PHE A 89 -6.74 -5.24 -12.34
C PHE A 89 -6.59 -6.42 -13.28
N TYR A 90 -5.56 -7.23 -13.07
CA TYR A 90 -5.22 -8.35 -13.95
C TYR A 90 -5.62 -9.68 -13.33
N GLY A 91 -5.85 -10.67 -14.19
CA GLY A 91 -6.22 -12.03 -13.79
C GLY A 91 -7.58 -12.08 -13.11
N GLU A 92 -7.65 -12.79 -12.01
CA GLU A 92 -8.89 -12.99 -11.24
C GLU A 92 -9.32 -11.76 -10.43
N LEU A 93 -8.57 -10.65 -10.48
CA LEU A 93 -8.90 -9.43 -9.73
C LEU A 93 -9.90 -8.52 -10.44
N GLU A 94 -10.07 -8.66 -11.76
CA GLU A 94 -10.94 -7.78 -12.56
C GLU A 94 -12.38 -7.70 -12.02
N PRO A 95 -13.06 -8.80 -11.65
CA PRO A 95 -14.41 -8.75 -11.10
C PRO A 95 -14.53 -7.95 -9.80
N TYR A 96 -13.43 -7.81 -9.07
CA TYR A 96 -13.36 -7.14 -7.77
C TYR A 96 -12.91 -5.66 -7.85
N ALA A 97 -12.77 -5.10 -9.05
CA ALA A 97 -12.29 -3.74 -9.27
C ALA A 97 -13.02 -2.68 -8.43
N LYS A 98 -14.36 -2.80 -8.33
CA LYS A 98 -15.19 -1.87 -7.52
C LYS A 98 -14.87 -1.96 -6.03
N TRP A 99 -14.56 -3.14 -5.54
CA TRP A 99 -14.20 -3.38 -4.16
C TRP A 99 -12.79 -2.87 -3.86
N LEU A 100 -11.83 -3.19 -4.73
CA LEU A 100 -10.43 -2.78 -4.59
C LEU A 100 -10.26 -1.26 -4.70
N LEU A 101 -11.15 -0.54 -5.42
CA LEU A 101 -11.15 0.93 -5.43
C LEU A 101 -11.29 1.53 -4.03
N ILE A 102 -12.08 0.92 -3.15
CA ILE A 102 -12.26 1.39 -1.77
C ILE A 102 -10.92 1.35 -1.03
N SER A 103 -10.16 0.26 -1.17
CA SER A 103 -8.83 0.12 -0.59
C SER A 103 -7.84 1.15 -1.15
N VAL A 104 -7.88 1.40 -2.46
CA VAL A 104 -7.08 2.46 -3.10
C VAL A 104 -7.39 3.82 -2.50
N LEU A 105 -8.67 4.20 -2.40
CA LEU A 105 -9.05 5.51 -1.86
C LEU A 105 -8.68 5.66 -0.39
N SER A 106 -8.82 4.62 0.40
CA SER A 106 -8.39 4.61 1.80
C SER A 106 -6.88 4.82 1.95
N GLY A 107 -6.09 4.29 1.02
CA GLY A 107 -4.65 4.51 0.99
C GLY A 107 -4.25 5.91 0.53
N LEU A 108 -5.06 6.55 -0.33
CA LEU A 108 -4.80 7.91 -0.83
C LEU A 108 -5.22 8.99 0.16
N TRP A 109 -6.29 8.78 0.93
CA TRP A 109 -6.86 9.74 1.88
C TRP A 109 -7.13 9.12 3.24
N LYS A 110 -6.47 9.60 4.28
CA LYS A 110 -6.70 9.16 5.68
C LYS A 110 -8.16 9.32 6.13
N GLY A 111 -8.88 10.29 5.61
CA GLY A 111 -10.28 10.54 5.95
C GLY A 111 -11.30 9.71 5.16
N PHE A 112 -10.85 8.88 4.21
CA PHE A 112 -11.76 8.01 3.47
C PHE A 112 -11.96 6.70 4.22
N ASP A 113 -13.20 6.47 4.67
CA ASP A 113 -13.53 5.28 5.46
C ASP A 113 -13.56 4.02 4.56
N ARG A 114 -12.84 2.99 4.99
CA ARG A 114 -12.83 1.67 4.35
C ARG A 114 -14.17 0.93 4.41
N LEU A 115 -15.07 1.36 5.28
CA LEU A 115 -16.43 0.82 5.37
C LEU A 115 -17.38 1.41 4.31
N ASN A 116 -16.93 2.42 3.55
CA ASN A 116 -17.69 2.97 2.44
C ASN A 116 -17.94 1.92 1.35
N ASP A 117 -19.06 2.07 0.66
CA ASP A 117 -19.38 1.30 -0.53
C ASP A 117 -18.83 1.96 -1.81
N TYR A 118 -18.97 1.26 -2.93
CA TYR A 118 -18.54 1.77 -4.24
C TYR A 118 -19.27 3.05 -4.64
N LYS A 119 -20.55 3.21 -4.29
CA LYS A 119 -21.32 4.43 -4.62
C LYS A 119 -20.77 5.64 -3.89
N SER A 120 -20.45 5.47 -2.61
CA SER A 120 -19.80 6.49 -1.78
C SER A 120 -18.41 6.83 -2.32
N ALA A 121 -17.65 5.84 -2.77
CA ALA A 121 -16.34 6.04 -3.39
C ALA A 121 -16.43 6.90 -4.66
N VAL A 122 -17.36 6.58 -5.57
CA VAL A 122 -17.58 7.35 -6.80
C VAL A 122 -18.07 8.77 -6.51
N LYS A 123 -18.97 8.92 -5.53
CA LYS A 123 -19.46 10.23 -5.09
C LYS A 123 -18.31 11.09 -4.54
N PHE A 124 -17.49 10.52 -3.67
CA PHE A 124 -16.31 11.19 -3.10
C PHE A 124 -15.36 11.71 -4.20
N LEU A 125 -15.02 10.87 -5.19
CA LEU A 125 -14.15 11.29 -6.30
C LEU A 125 -14.76 12.44 -7.11
N LYS A 126 -16.07 12.36 -7.38
CA LYS A 126 -16.80 13.42 -8.10
C LYS A 126 -16.79 14.76 -7.32
N GLU A 127 -17.00 14.72 -6.01
CA GLU A 127 -16.97 15.90 -5.15
C GLU A 127 -15.57 16.52 -5.08
N MET A 128 -14.52 15.69 -5.14
CA MET A 128 -13.12 16.13 -5.22
C MET A 128 -12.71 16.60 -6.63
N GLY A 129 -13.55 16.44 -7.64
CA GLY A 129 -13.23 16.79 -9.03
C GLY A 129 -12.18 15.88 -9.66
N ILE A 130 -12.10 14.63 -9.20
CA ILE A 130 -11.10 13.64 -9.64
C ILE A 130 -11.74 12.68 -10.63
N GLU A 131 -11.13 12.52 -11.80
CA GLU A 131 -11.54 11.52 -12.78
C GLU A 131 -11.02 10.14 -12.35
N TYR A 132 -11.89 9.13 -12.46
CA TYR A 132 -11.51 7.72 -12.20
C TYR A 132 -11.77 6.86 -13.42
N VAL A 133 -10.75 6.09 -13.80
CA VAL A 133 -10.82 5.13 -14.91
C VAL A 133 -10.31 3.77 -14.46
N ASN A 134 -11.17 2.75 -14.54
CA ASN A 134 -10.72 1.36 -14.51
C ASN A 134 -10.44 0.92 -15.94
N ARG A 135 -9.17 0.71 -16.27
CA ARG A 135 -8.78 0.34 -17.64
C ARG A 135 -9.06 -1.12 -17.90
N GLN A 136 -9.56 -1.39 -19.08
CA GLN A 136 -9.59 -2.76 -19.59
C GLN A 136 -8.15 -3.27 -19.76
N VAL A 137 -7.92 -4.47 -19.30
CA VAL A 137 -6.62 -5.13 -19.36
C VAL A 137 -6.56 -6.11 -20.51
N ASP A 138 -5.40 -6.23 -21.12
CA ASP A 138 -5.12 -7.24 -22.12
C ASP A 138 -4.79 -8.56 -21.41
N PRO A 139 -5.59 -9.62 -21.56
CA PRO A 139 -5.36 -10.90 -20.90
C PRO A 139 -4.04 -11.58 -21.31
N GLU A 140 -3.53 -11.26 -22.51
CA GLU A 140 -2.32 -11.87 -23.06
C GLU A 140 -1.03 -11.35 -22.37
N LYS A 141 -1.12 -10.26 -21.61
CA LYS A 141 0.07 -9.68 -20.94
C LYS A 141 0.71 -10.53 -19.85
N GLY A 142 0.09 -11.63 -19.44
CA GLY A 142 0.69 -12.61 -18.54
C GLY A 142 1.08 -12.05 -17.15
N PHE A 143 0.42 -10.97 -16.69
CA PHE A 143 0.73 -10.34 -15.40
C PHE A 143 0.10 -11.05 -14.20
N HIS A 144 -0.53 -12.21 -14.42
CA HIS A 144 -1.24 -12.96 -13.36
C HIS A 144 -2.12 -12.06 -12.48
N ASN A 145 -2.40 -12.47 -11.25
CA ASN A 145 -3.14 -11.64 -10.30
C ASN A 145 -2.27 -10.48 -9.83
N SER A 146 -2.44 -9.34 -10.45
CA SER A 146 -1.72 -8.09 -10.11
C SER A 146 -2.60 -6.87 -10.32
N LEU A 147 -2.23 -5.76 -9.72
CA LEU A 147 -2.89 -4.48 -9.94
C LEU A 147 -1.88 -3.39 -10.27
N THR A 148 -2.27 -2.48 -11.15
CA THR A 148 -1.55 -1.24 -11.45
C THR A 148 -2.39 -0.06 -11.00
N LEU A 149 -1.76 0.86 -10.30
CA LEU A 149 -2.32 2.16 -9.94
C LEU A 149 -1.51 3.26 -10.60
N ASP A 150 -2.18 4.11 -11.34
CA ASP A 150 -1.62 5.33 -11.91
C ASP A 150 -2.28 6.54 -11.24
N LEU A 151 -1.49 7.45 -10.72
CA LEU A 151 -1.92 8.78 -10.29
C LEU A 151 -1.43 9.82 -11.27
N ILE A 152 -2.35 10.65 -11.73
CA ILE A 152 -2.05 11.84 -12.51
C ILE A 152 -2.26 13.05 -11.59
N VAL A 153 -1.18 13.73 -11.28
CA VAL A 153 -1.17 14.92 -10.41
C VAL A 153 -0.80 16.16 -11.21
N GLU A 154 -1.23 17.30 -10.72
CA GLU A 154 -0.84 18.59 -11.28
C GLU A 154 0.37 19.13 -10.53
N GLU A 155 1.45 19.37 -11.27
CA GLU A 155 2.64 20.07 -10.80
C GLU A 155 2.53 21.58 -11.03
N SER A 156 3.49 22.33 -10.50
CA SER A 156 3.60 23.77 -10.72
C SER A 156 3.61 24.12 -12.22
N GLY A 157 2.76 25.06 -12.63
CA GLY A 157 2.66 25.48 -14.03
C GLY A 157 1.70 24.66 -14.89
N ASN A 158 0.72 24.00 -14.30
CA ASN A 158 -0.34 23.23 -15.01
C ASN A 158 0.19 21.99 -15.77
N ARG A 159 1.38 21.51 -15.40
CA ARG A 159 1.96 20.31 -15.97
C ARG A 159 1.38 19.07 -15.27
N LEU A 160 0.93 18.11 -16.04
CA LEU A 160 0.47 16.83 -15.51
C LEU A 160 1.63 15.84 -15.42
N GLN A 161 1.82 15.26 -14.24
CA GLN A 161 2.79 14.19 -14.00
C GLN A 161 2.03 12.90 -13.69
N ARG A 162 2.49 11.80 -14.28
CA ARG A 162 1.98 10.45 -14.01
C ARG A 162 2.98 9.68 -13.16
N THR A 163 2.48 9.09 -12.08
CA THR A 163 3.20 8.08 -11.29
C THR A 163 2.45 6.77 -11.39
N SER A 164 3.13 5.72 -11.77
CA SER A 164 2.56 4.39 -12.05
C SER A 164 3.24 3.32 -11.23
N ILE A 165 2.49 2.57 -10.43
CA ILE A 165 3.02 1.47 -9.61
C ILE A 165 2.20 0.20 -9.88
N ARG A 166 2.90 -0.93 -10.07
CA ARG A 166 2.27 -2.25 -10.16
C ARG A 166 2.75 -3.14 -9.02
N GLY A 167 1.81 -3.89 -8.47
CA GLY A 167 2.09 -4.87 -7.42
C GLY A 167 1.33 -6.17 -7.62
N THR A 168 1.77 -7.18 -6.90
CA THR A 168 1.19 -8.52 -6.85
C THR A 168 1.34 -9.08 -5.44
N VAL A 169 0.67 -10.20 -5.17
CA VAL A 169 0.88 -11.01 -3.97
C VAL A 169 1.60 -12.28 -4.39
N THR A 170 2.70 -12.59 -3.73
CA THR A 170 3.45 -13.82 -3.94
C THR A 170 3.92 -14.37 -2.60
N GLU A 171 3.80 -15.67 -2.39
CA GLU A 171 4.12 -16.32 -1.10
C GLU A 171 3.47 -15.63 0.11
N SER A 172 2.22 -15.19 -0.05
CA SER A 172 1.45 -14.43 0.95
C SER A 172 2.06 -13.07 1.33
N ARG A 173 3.01 -12.54 0.54
CA ARG A 173 3.63 -11.23 0.73
C ARG A 173 3.20 -10.25 -0.36
N LEU A 174 3.03 -9.01 0.05
CA LEU A 174 2.75 -7.91 -0.86
C LEU A 174 4.04 -7.53 -1.58
N MET A 175 4.05 -7.44 -2.90
CA MET A 175 5.24 -7.12 -3.68
C MET A 175 4.96 -6.01 -4.68
N VAL A 176 5.74 -4.95 -4.64
CA VAL A 176 5.83 -3.97 -5.72
C VAL A 176 6.70 -4.56 -6.81
N SER A 177 6.14 -4.73 -7.99
CA SER A 177 6.84 -5.32 -9.15
C SER A 177 7.35 -4.28 -10.14
N ARG A 178 6.76 -3.07 -10.17
CA ARG A 178 7.15 -1.97 -11.06
C ARG A 178 6.86 -0.61 -10.44
N ILE A 179 7.75 0.35 -10.63
CA ILE A 179 7.54 1.78 -10.38
C ILE A 179 7.95 2.52 -11.65
N ASN A 180 7.02 3.22 -12.27
CA ASN A 180 7.19 3.92 -13.56
C ASN A 180 7.83 3.00 -14.62
N GLU A 181 8.98 3.37 -15.16
CA GLU A 181 9.77 2.60 -16.13
C GLU A 181 10.57 1.44 -15.51
N PHE A 182 10.73 1.40 -14.18
CA PHE A 182 11.57 0.42 -13.51
C PHE A 182 10.80 -0.85 -13.17
N ASP A 183 11.07 -1.92 -13.90
CA ASP A 183 10.44 -3.24 -13.74
C ASP A 183 11.25 -4.18 -12.82
N ARG A 184 10.64 -5.33 -12.46
CA ARG A 184 11.26 -6.44 -11.72
C ARG A 184 11.81 -6.06 -10.35
N LEU A 185 11.14 -5.16 -9.65
CA LEU A 185 11.58 -4.68 -8.34
C LEU A 185 11.46 -5.75 -7.27
N TYR A 186 10.29 -6.37 -7.15
CA TYR A 186 9.95 -7.37 -6.13
C TYR A 186 10.38 -6.94 -4.74
N VAL A 187 9.97 -5.72 -4.36
CA VAL A 187 10.21 -5.14 -3.05
C VAL A 187 8.91 -5.10 -2.25
N GLU A 188 8.99 -5.47 -0.98
CA GLU A 188 7.84 -5.43 -0.07
C GLU A 188 7.56 -3.98 0.37
N PRO A 189 6.33 -3.45 0.14
CA PRO A 189 5.98 -2.08 0.52
C PRO A 189 5.67 -1.98 2.02
N SER A 190 6.70 -2.00 2.85
CA SER A 190 6.56 -1.96 4.31
C SER A 190 7.74 -1.27 4.98
N GLY A 191 7.50 -0.68 6.15
CA GLY A 191 8.52 0.00 6.94
C GLY A 191 9.03 1.29 6.30
N SER A 192 10.25 1.66 6.64
CA SER A 192 10.89 2.88 6.14
C SER A 192 11.68 2.63 4.86
N MET A 193 11.43 3.42 3.83
CA MET A 193 12.03 3.27 2.51
C MET A 193 12.60 4.60 2.01
N LEU A 194 13.78 4.56 1.40
CA LEU A 194 14.38 5.69 0.69
C LEU A 194 14.44 5.36 -0.80
N PHE A 195 13.91 6.25 -1.64
CA PHE A 195 13.91 6.15 -3.10
C PHE A 195 14.73 7.27 -3.69
N CYS A 196 15.66 6.95 -4.61
CA CYS A 196 16.42 7.95 -5.36
C CYS A 196 16.43 7.57 -6.85
N ILE A 197 16.03 8.48 -7.71
CA ILE A 197 16.17 8.36 -9.17
C ILE A 197 17.35 9.23 -9.58
N TYR A 198 18.27 8.67 -10.36
CA TYR A 198 19.48 9.36 -10.77
C TYR A 198 19.95 8.88 -12.16
N ASP A 199 20.73 9.71 -12.87
CA ASP A 199 21.40 9.30 -14.09
C ASP A 199 22.50 8.28 -13.73
N ASP A 200 22.43 7.10 -14.35
CA ASP A 200 23.23 5.93 -13.94
C ASP A 200 24.74 6.20 -14.05
N ARG A 201 25.44 5.95 -12.95
CA ARG A 201 26.89 6.09 -12.83
C ARG A 201 27.46 5.33 -11.65
N PRO A 202 28.74 4.94 -11.70
CA PRO A 202 29.43 4.33 -10.55
C PRO A 202 29.45 5.24 -9.32
N GLY A 203 29.46 4.60 -8.14
CA GLY A 203 29.68 5.28 -6.85
C GLY A 203 28.41 5.70 -6.10
N VAL A 204 27.26 5.87 -6.75
CA VAL A 204 26.03 6.37 -6.12
C VAL A 204 25.59 5.53 -4.94
N ILE A 205 25.52 4.21 -5.09
CA ILE A 205 25.16 3.30 -4.00
C ILE A 205 26.14 3.45 -2.81
N ALA A 206 27.45 3.52 -3.09
CA ALA A 206 28.45 3.66 -2.06
C ALA A 206 28.31 4.98 -1.29
N THR A 207 28.05 6.08 -1.98
CA THR A 207 27.80 7.41 -1.37
C THR A 207 26.62 7.38 -0.44
N VAL A 208 25.46 6.92 -0.93
CA VAL A 208 24.22 6.87 -0.11
C VAL A 208 24.39 5.92 1.08
N SER A 209 24.98 4.73 0.86
CA SER A 209 25.21 3.76 1.94
C SER A 209 26.13 4.30 3.03
N ARG A 210 27.17 5.06 2.66
CA ARG A 210 28.06 5.72 3.63
C ARG A 210 27.30 6.76 4.47
N ARG A 211 26.51 7.61 3.81
CA ARG A 211 25.70 8.61 4.51
C ARG A 211 24.72 7.98 5.50
N LEU A 212 24.05 6.89 5.12
CA LEU A 212 23.17 6.15 6.01
C LEU A 212 23.95 5.54 7.20
N ALA A 213 25.14 4.97 6.95
CA ALA A 213 25.99 4.40 7.99
C ALA A 213 26.48 5.47 8.97
N ASP A 214 26.90 6.65 8.49
CA ASP A 214 27.35 7.78 9.33
C ASP A 214 26.21 8.29 10.24
N LEU A 215 24.96 8.12 9.82
CA LEU A 215 23.75 8.43 10.60
C LEU A 215 23.32 7.27 11.53
N GLY A 216 24.00 6.13 11.51
CA GLY A 216 23.63 4.94 12.26
C GLY A 216 22.32 4.30 11.78
N ILE A 217 21.99 4.44 10.49
CA ILE A 217 20.81 3.85 9.84
C ILE A 217 21.23 2.56 9.16
N ASN A 218 20.57 1.44 9.52
CA ASN A 218 20.84 0.15 8.92
C ASN A 218 20.02 -0.05 7.65
N ILE A 219 20.65 -0.65 6.63
CA ILE A 219 20.02 -1.05 5.37
C ILE A 219 19.59 -2.51 5.50
N GLU A 220 18.29 -2.78 5.35
CA GLU A 220 17.71 -4.12 5.45
C GLU A 220 17.57 -4.80 4.09
N ASP A 221 17.28 -4.03 3.03
CA ASP A 221 17.21 -4.51 1.65
C ASP A 221 17.59 -3.38 0.70
N ILE A 222 18.05 -3.74 -0.49
CA ILE A 222 18.42 -2.81 -1.54
C ILE A 222 17.97 -3.32 -2.90
N ARG A 223 17.40 -2.41 -3.71
CA ARG A 223 17.12 -2.64 -5.13
C ARG A 223 17.69 -1.48 -5.93
N ASN A 224 18.28 -1.80 -7.09
CA ASN A 224 18.82 -0.78 -7.97
C ASN A 224 18.60 -1.16 -9.45
N PRO A 225 17.34 -1.22 -9.91
CA PRO A 225 17.07 -1.46 -11.33
C PRO A 225 17.54 -0.30 -12.18
N HIS A 226 18.02 -0.64 -13.37
CA HIS A 226 18.47 0.27 -14.41
C HIS A 226 17.50 0.24 -15.60
N ASP A 227 17.11 1.40 -16.08
CA ASP A 227 16.39 1.54 -17.35
C ASP A 227 17.36 1.96 -18.47
N SER A 228 17.61 1.04 -19.40
CA SER A 228 18.54 1.25 -20.51
C SER A 228 18.06 2.28 -21.54
N LYS A 229 16.76 2.63 -21.56
CA LYS A 229 16.22 3.61 -22.51
C LYS A 229 16.52 5.03 -22.08
N THR A 230 16.39 5.32 -20.80
CA THR A 230 16.63 6.64 -20.22
C THR A 230 18.03 6.78 -19.64
N ASN A 231 18.77 5.68 -19.49
CA ASN A 231 20.04 5.58 -18.78
C ASN A 231 19.92 6.06 -17.32
N ARG A 232 18.78 5.75 -16.68
CA ARG A 232 18.50 6.10 -15.27
C ARG A 232 18.42 4.85 -14.42
N SER A 233 18.77 5.01 -13.15
CA SER A 233 18.60 3.98 -12.14
C SER A 233 17.68 4.46 -11.02
N LEU A 234 16.90 3.52 -10.47
CA LEU A 234 16.09 3.74 -9.27
C LEU A 234 16.74 2.99 -8.11
N LEU A 235 17.27 3.72 -7.16
CA LEU A 235 17.79 3.14 -5.93
C LEU A 235 16.68 3.11 -4.88
N ILE A 236 16.42 1.94 -4.33
CA ILE A 236 15.47 1.71 -3.24
C ILE A 236 16.23 1.09 -2.08
N PHE A 237 16.24 1.75 -0.93
CA PHE A 237 16.69 1.18 0.33
C PHE A 237 15.50 0.91 1.25
N LYS A 238 15.42 -0.27 1.82
CA LYS A 238 14.61 -0.58 2.98
C LYS A 238 15.46 -0.35 4.23
N LEU A 239 14.94 0.41 5.17
CA LEU A 239 15.71 0.93 6.30
C LEU A 239 15.05 0.56 7.63
N ASN A 240 15.85 0.39 8.68
CA ASN A 240 15.36 0.10 10.03
C ASN A 240 14.69 1.29 10.72
N ARG A 241 14.77 2.50 10.15
CA ARG A 241 14.11 3.72 10.62
C ARG A 241 13.99 4.76 9.52
N PRO A 242 13.05 5.72 9.63
CA PRO A 242 12.87 6.74 8.61
C PRO A 242 14.07 7.70 8.54
N VAL A 243 14.25 8.30 7.37
CA VAL A 243 15.19 9.41 7.10
C VAL A 243 14.38 10.70 7.04
N ASP A 244 14.82 11.73 7.74
CA ASP A 244 14.18 13.04 7.72
C ASP A 244 14.36 13.76 6.37
N GLU A 245 13.49 14.72 6.08
CA GLU A 245 13.46 15.41 4.80
C GLU A 245 14.75 16.20 4.48
N GLU A 246 15.42 16.76 5.49
CA GLU A 246 16.66 17.51 5.31
C GLU A 246 17.78 16.58 4.87
N THR A 247 17.88 15.43 5.54
CA THR A 247 18.84 14.36 5.18
C THR A 247 18.57 13.80 3.79
N VAL A 248 17.30 13.54 3.44
CA VAL A 248 16.91 13.08 2.10
C VAL A 248 17.33 14.08 1.03
N ARG A 249 17.10 15.37 1.27
CA ARG A 249 17.53 16.45 0.36
C ARG A 249 19.04 16.48 0.21
N SER A 250 19.78 16.45 1.33
CA SER A 250 21.24 16.43 1.34
C SER A 250 21.82 15.24 0.58
N ILE A 251 21.26 14.04 0.75
CA ILE A 251 21.64 12.84 -0.01
C ILE A 251 21.34 13.06 -1.50
N GLY A 252 20.15 13.57 -1.82
CA GLY A 252 19.76 13.87 -3.20
C GLY A 252 20.71 14.82 -3.91
N ASP A 253 21.10 15.90 -3.24
CA ASP A 253 22.06 16.88 -3.77
C ASP A 253 23.46 16.26 -4.00
N GLU A 254 23.95 15.48 -3.02
CA GLU A 254 25.25 14.83 -3.09
C GLU A 254 25.37 13.85 -4.28
N ILE A 255 24.30 13.12 -4.56
CA ILE A 255 24.26 12.20 -5.71
C ILE A 255 23.66 12.84 -6.96
N SER A 256 23.37 14.14 -6.97
CA SER A 256 22.66 14.82 -8.07
C SER A 256 21.43 14.03 -8.53
N ALA A 257 20.59 13.62 -7.57
CA ALA A 257 19.38 12.87 -7.83
C ALA A 257 18.38 13.71 -8.63
N ILE A 258 17.70 13.08 -9.57
CA ILE A 258 16.53 13.65 -10.25
C ILE A 258 15.37 13.77 -9.25
N SER A 259 15.25 12.78 -8.36
CA SER A 259 14.28 12.76 -7.28
C SER A 259 14.83 11.93 -6.11
N ALA A 260 14.60 12.41 -4.88
CA ALA A 260 14.90 11.67 -3.66
C ALA A 260 13.73 11.84 -2.68
N ILE A 261 13.19 10.75 -2.17
CA ILE A 261 12.08 10.75 -1.21
C ILE A 261 12.25 9.66 -0.17
N SER A 262 11.80 9.93 1.06
CA SER A 262 11.64 8.94 2.11
C SER A 262 10.16 8.67 2.34
N VAL A 263 9.79 7.41 2.51
CA VAL A 263 8.41 6.97 2.72
C VAL A 263 8.39 6.03 3.92
N SER A 264 7.45 6.26 4.84
CA SER A 264 7.12 5.32 5.91
C SER A 264 5.74 4.72 5.66
N LEU A 265 5.70 3.38 5.57
CA LEU A 265 4.51 2.58 5.29
C LEU A 265 4.09 1.73 6.49
N GLU A 266 4.32 2.25 7.69
CA GLU A 266 3.84 1.64 8.93
C GLU A 266 2.33 1.71 9.07
#